data_595996c39f4550e226ed3497696a226b
#
_entry.id   595996c39f4550e226ed3497696a226b
#
_cell.length_a   1.000
_cell.length_b   1.000
_cell.length_c   1.000
_cell.angle_alpha   90.00
_cell.angle_beta   90.00
_cell.angle_gamma   90.00
#
_symmetry.space_group_name_H-M   'P 1'
#
loop_
_entity.id
_entity.type
_entity.pdbx_description
1 polymer ?
#
loop_
_entity_poly.entity_id
_entity_poly.type
_entity_poly.pdbx_seq_one_letter_code
_entity_poly.pdbx_strand_id
1 'polypeptide(L)'
;AEALVDFCSRIGVTRNQQNVELSVLENCVREALDQSASRAFAVLRPLKVVIENYPEDQEEEFAAQNHPNDPSRGERMVPFCRELYIEQEDFMENPPGKFFRLAPGREVRLRYAYLVTCTSVVRDDSGNIIEVRCTYDPDSRGGNAPDGRKVKGTIHWVSARHCRDAEVRVYQPLFADPEPKFSTDENLADILNPQSCEIIEEAKMEPALLGSPSGACFQFERLGYFNVDQDSSVEKTVFNRTVALRDTWARVKGK
;
A
#
# COMPACT_ATOMS: atom_id res chain seq x y z
N ALA A 1 4.63 20.22 -8.90
CA ALA A 1 5.46 21.18 -9.67
C ALA A 1 6.96 20.85 -9.51
N GLU A 2 7.46 20.70 -8.28
CA GLU A 2 8.88 20.47 -7.96
C GLU A 2 9.48 19.25 -8.68
N ALA A 3 8.79 18.12 -8.67
CA ALA A 3 9.23 16.92 -9.38
C ALA A 3 9.41 17.13 -10.89
N LEU A 4 8.57 17.96 -11.52
CA LEU A 4 8.70 18.28 -12.95
C LEU A 4 9.88 19.17 -13.22
N VAL A 5 10.16 20.14 -12.34
CA VAL A 5 11.35 21.01 -12.45
C VAL A 5 12.62 20.18 -12.29
N ASP A 6 12.66 19.30 -11.31
CA ASP A 6 13.78 18.37 -11.10
C ASP A 6 13.99 17.43 -12.30
N PHE A 7 12.88 16.85 -12.82
CA PHE A 7 12.92 16.03 -14.03
C PHE A 7 13.51 16.80 -15.21
N CYS A 8 13.01 18.01 -15.51
CA CYS A 8 13.55 18.83 -16.59
C CYS A 8 15.04 19.17 -16.39
N SER A 9 15.46 19.39 -15.14
CA SER A 9 16.86 19.66 -14.81
C SER A 9 17.75 18.43 -15.06
N ARG A 10 17.27 17.24 -14.74
CA ARG A 10 18.01 15.98 -14.93
C ARG A 10 18.18 15.59 -16.39
N ILE A 11 17.13 15.76 -17.19
CA ILE A 11 17.22 15.44 -18.62
C ILE A 11 17.99 16.51 -19.41
N GLY A 12 18.07 17.72 -18.89
CA GLY A 12 18.74 18.85 -19.53
C GLY A 12 18.03 19.37 -20.77
N VAL A 13 18.59 20.42 -21.37
CA VAL A 13 18.10 21.02 -22.61
C VAL A 13 18.97 20.54 -23.77
N THR A 14 18.38 19.93 -24.78
CA THR A 14 19.05 19.47 -25.99
C THR A 14 18.30 19.90 -27.23
N ARG A 15 19.02 20.08 -28.34
CA ARG A 15 18.41 20.31 -29.67
C ARG A 15 18.02 19.01 -30.38
N ASN A 16 18.53 17.89 -29.90
CA ASN A 16 18.23 16.59 -30.49
C ASN A 16 16.98 16.00 -29.84
N GLN A 17 16.15 15.38 -30.64
CA GLN A 17 15.04 14.57 -30.12
C GLN A 17 15.60 13.35 -29.40
N GLN A 18 15.13 13.11 -28.19
CA GLN A 18 15.52 11.94 -27.38
C GLN A 18 14.31 11.35 -26.70
N ASN A 19 14.32 10.04 -26.52
CA ASN A 19 13.36 9.34 -25.70
C ASN A 19 13.87 9.28 -24.26
N VAL A 20 13.03 9.67 -23.32
CA VAL A 20 13.31 9.60 -21.88
C VAL A 20 12.41 8.54 -21.26
N GLU A 21 13.00 7.63 -20.51
CA GLU A 21 12.23 6.59 -19.82
C GLU A 21 11.31 7.21 -18.77
N LEU A 22 10.06 6.73 -18.69
CA LEU A 22 9.06 7.19 -17.71
C LEU A 22 9.57 7.02 -16.27
N SER A 23 10.39 5.99 -16.03
CA SER A 23 11.01 5.70 -14.73
C SER A 23 11.82 6.89 -14.16
N VAL A 24 12.40 7.73 -15.02
CA VAL A 24 13.13 8.93 -14.59
C VAL A 24 12.17 9.95 -13.98
N LEU A 25 11.03 10.19 -14.63
CA LEU A 25 9.98 11.06 -14.08
C LEU A 25 9.40 10.47 -12.79
N GLU A 26 9.08 9.18 -12.77
CA GLU A 26 8.57 8.51 -11.58
C GLU A 26 9.54 8.62 -10.39
N ASN A 27 10.85 8.57 -10.63
CA ASN A 27 11.83 8.74 -9.58
C ASN A 27 11.82 10.16 -9.00
N CYS A 28 11.74 11.19 -9.86
CA CYS A 28 11.61 12.58 -9.39
C CYS A 28 10.33 12.78 -8.56
N VAL A 29 9.21 12.21 -9.01
CA VAL A 29 7.93 12.25 -8.27
C VAL A 29 8.08 11.52 -6.92
N ARG A 30 8.70 10.36 -6.91
CA ARG A 30 8.91 9.54 -5.71
C ARG A 30 9.76 10.26 -4.68
N GLU A 31 10.84 10.90 -5.09
CA GLU A 31 11.74 11.68 -4.23
C GLU A 31 11.02 12.91 -3.63
N ALA A 32 10.26 13.65 -4.43
CA ALA A 32 9.48 14.78 -3.95
C ALA A 32 8.40 14.37 -2.95
N LEU A 33 7.69 13.26 -3.23
CA LEU A 33 6.64 12.75 -2.34
C LEU A 33 7.20 12.09 -1.08
N ASP A 34 8.40 11.50 -1.12
CA ASP A 34 9.03 10.94 0.08
C ASP A 34 9.28 12.00 1.15
N GLN A 35 9.58 13.23 0.74
CA GLN A 35 9.79 14.37 1.64
C GLN A 35 8.47 15.01 2.11
N SER A 36 7.43 15.02 1.25
CA SER A 36 6.24 15.82 1.49
C SER A 36 5.02 15.02 1.95
N ALA A 37 4.87 13.75 1.56
CA ALA A 37 3.67 12.98 1.83
C ALA A 37 3.64 12.40 3.26
N SER A 38 2.52 12.59 3.95
CA SER A 38 2.27 11.92 5.23
C SER A 38 2.08 10.43 5.03
N ARG A 39 2.54 9.62 6.00
CA ARG A 39 2.34 8.17 6.01
C ARG A 39 0.93 7.84 6.49
N ALA A 40 0.33 6.82 5.91
CA ALA A 40 -0.99 6.35 6.30
C ALA A 40 -1.12 4.84 6.08
N PHE A 41 -2.10 4.21 6.73
CA PHE A 41 -2.46 2.83 6.51
C PHE A 41 -3.69 2.73 5.61
N ALA A 42 -3.56 1.97 4.55
CA ALA A 42 -4.66 1.49 3.74
C ALA A 42 -4.35 0.08 3.25
N VAL A 43 -5.36 -0.74 3.12
CA VAL A 43 -5.30 -2.11 2.60
C VAL A 43 -6.13 -2.15 1.33
N LEU A 44 -5.50 -2.40 0.20
CA LEU A 44 -6.18 -2.36 -1.09
C LEU A 44 -6.97 -3.65 -1.35
N ARG A 45 -6.37 -4.77 -1.07
CA ARG A 45 -7.01 -6.09 -1.22
C ARG A 45 -7.12 -6.75 0.15
N PRO A 46 -8.22 -6.49 0.88
CA PRO A 46 -8.34 -6.88 2.28
C PRO A 46 -8.49 -8.39 2.44
N LEU A 47 -7.67 -8.95 3.33
CA LEU A 47 -7.80 -10.26 3.91
C LEU A 47 -8.03 -10.10 5.41
N LYS A 48 -9.12 -10.69 5.92
CA LYS A 48 -9.47 -10.61 7.34
C LYS A 48 -8.49 -11.40 8.19
N VAL A 49 -8.06 -10.82 9.30
CA VAL A 49 -7.27 -11.45 10.36
C VAL A 49 -8.03 -11.38 11.66
N VAL A 50 -8.17 -12.49 12.36
CA VAL A 50 -8.76 -12.56 13.70
C VAL A 50 -7.70 -12.97 14.71
N ILE A 51 -7.50 -12.15 15.74
CA ILE A 51 -6.54 -12.43 16.81
C ILE A 51 -7.26 -13.14 17.94
N GLU A 52 -7.14 -14.48 18.01
CA GLU A 52 -7.97 -15.35 18.84
C GLU A 52 -7.81 -15.09 20.35
N ASN A 53 -6.60 -14.76 20.79
CA ASN A 53 -6.30 -14.47 22.21
C ASN A 53 -6.36 -12.99 22.56
N TYR A 54 -6.86 -12.10 21.67
CA TYR A 54 -7.14 -10.70 21.99
C TYR A 54 -8.59 -10.58 22.49
N PRO A 55 -8.85 -9.88 23.60
CA PRO A 55 -10.20 -9.75 24.15
C PRO A 55 -11.17 -9.12 23.15
N GLU A 56 -12.41 -9.62 23.11
CA GLU A 56 -13.37 -9.29 22.05
C GLU A 56 -13.82 -7.82 22.08
N ASP A 57 -14.00 -7.28 23.29
CA ASP A 57 -14.46 -5.91 23.50
C ASP A 57 -13.31 -4.92 23.75
N GLN A 58 -12.07 -5.37 23.70
CA GLN A 58 -10.93 -4.50 23.92
C GLN A 58 -10.59 -3.74 22.64
N GLU A 59 -10.40 -2.44 22.82
CA GLU A 59 -9.87 -1.54 21.79
C GLU A 59 -8.70 -0.76 22.37
N GLU A 60 -7.72 -0.49 21.56
CA GLU A 60 -6.60 0.38 21.93
C GLU A 60 -6.11 1.16 20.70
N GLU A 61 -5.25 2.13 20.95
CA GLU A 61 -4.68 2.96 19.90
C GLU A 61 -3.15 2.91 19.95
N PHE A 62 -2.55 2.98 18.77
CA PHE A 62 -1.10 3.05 18.61
C PHE A 62 -0.72 4.36 17.94
N ALA A 63 0.23 5.07 18.55
CA ALA A 63 0.83 6.24 17.94
C ALA A 63 1.67 5.84 16.72
N ALA A 64 1.37 6.42 15.58
CA ALA A 64 2.08 6.21 14.33
C ALA A 64 2.57 7.55 13.78
N GLN A 65 3.86 7.66 13.51
CA GLN A 65 4.45 8.88 12.98
C GLN A 65 3.89 9.21 11.60
N ASN A 66 3.51 10.47 11.40
CA ASN A 66 3.05 10.95 10.10
C ASN A 66 4.19 11.05 9.08
N HIS A 67 5.44 11.19 9.55
CA HIS A 67 6.60 11.17 8.69
C HIS A 67 7.84 10.60 9.43
N PRO A 68 8.57 9.64 8.86
CA PRO A 68 9.65 8.95 9.57
C PRO A 68 10.88 9.84 9.84
N ASN A 69 11.11 10.84 9.01
CA ASN A 69 12.29 11.72 9.07
C ASN A 69 11.94 13.15 9.53
N ASP A 70 10.68 13.44 9.82
CA ASP A 70 10.24 14.78 10.23
C ASP A 70 9.26 14.69 11.41
N PRO A 71 9.75 14.67 12.65
CA PRO A 71 8.91 14.62 13.84
C PRO A 71 7.97 15.82 14.00
N SER A 72 8.27 16.96 13.35
CA SER A 72 7.41 18.15 13.41
C SER A 72 6.04 17.95 12.79
N ARG A 73 5.88 16.93 11.95
CA ARG A 73 4.58 16.52 11.38
C ARG A 73 3.67 15.77 12.35
N GLY A 74 4.17 15.49 13.56
CA GLY A 74 3.41 14.85 14.61
C GLY A 74 3.10 13.38 14.32
N GLU A 75 2.15 12.88 15.09
CA GLU A 75 1.70 11.51 15.09
C GLU A 75 0.19 11.46 14.91
N ARG A 76 -0.31 10.31 14.47
CA ARG A 76 -1.73 9.96 14.44
C ARG A 76 -1.98 8.72 15.28
N MET A 77 -3.18 8.59 15.82
CA MET A 77 -3.60 7.41 16.57
C MET A 77 -4.27 6.43 15.62
N VAL A 78 -3.74 5.20 15.57
CA VAL A 78 -4.27 4.12 14.74
C VAL A 78 -5.02 3.15 15.66
N PRO A 79 -6.35 3.02 15.50
CA PRO A 79 -7.15 2.15 16.34
C PRO A 79 -6.89 0.68 16.01
N PHE A 80 -6.86 -0.16 17.06
CA PHE A 80 -6.62 -1.58 17.02
C PHE A 80 -7.74 -2.33 17.75
N CYS A 81 -8.15 -3.46 17.20
CA CYS A 81 -9.11 -4.36 17.80
C CYS A 81 -8.77 -5.82 17.43
N ARG A 82 -9.59 -6.76 17.90
CA ARG A 82 -9.43 -8.19 17.63
C ARG A 82 -9.40 -8.56 16.15
N GLU A 83 -10.20 -7.87 15.34
CA GLU A 83 -10.34 -8.12 13.91
C GLU A 83 -9.64 -7.03 13.09
N LEU A 84 -8.81 -7.44 12.16
CA LEU A 84 -8.01 -6.55 11.31
C LEU A 84 -8.17 -6.94 9.84
N TYR A 85 -7.78 -6.04 8.95
CA TYR A 85 -7.51 -6.34 7.55
C TYR A 85 -6.02 -6.15 7.25
N ILE A 86 -5.46 -7.06 6.47
CA ILE A 86 -4.11 -7.00 5.88
C ILE A 86 -4.22 -7.17 4.37
N GLU A 87 -3.15 -6.89 3.62
CA GLU A 87 -3.12 -7.22 2.19
C GLU A 87 -3.17 -8.74 1.98
N GLN A 88 -3.95 -9.19 0.99
CA GLN A 88 -3.95 -10.61 0.58
C GLN A 88 -2.55 -11.12 0.25
N GLU A 89 -1.71 -10.28 -0.38
CA GLU A 89 -0.33 -10.62 -0.71
C GLU A 89 0.58 -10.78 0.53
N ASP A 90 0.16 -10.29 1.69
CA ASP A 90 0.91 -10.43 2.94
C ASP A 90 0.70 -11.79 3.61
N PHE A 91 -0.18 -12.63 3.07
CA PHE A 91 -0.38 -13.99 3.51
C PHE A 91 -0.11 -15.00 2.38
N MET A 92 0.56 -16.10 2.73
CA MET A 92 0.75 -17.24 1.85
C MET A 92 0.82 -18.53 2.68
N GLU A 93 -0.01 -19.51 2.33
CA GLU A 93 -0.08 -20.77 3.08
C GLU A 93 1.16 -21.63 2.89
N ASN A 94 1.66 -21.73 1.66
CA ASN A 94 2.84 -22.50 1.31
C ASN A 94 3.94 -21.58 0.73
N PRO A 95 4.58 -20.77 1.58
CA PRO A 95 5.49 -19.75 1.10
C PRO A 95 6.85 -20.31 0.67
N PRO A 96 7.50 -19.71 -0.34
CA PRO A 96 8.88 -20.01 -0.67
C PRO A 96 9.82 -19.58 0.46
N GLY A 97 11.04 -20.12 0.50
CA GLY A 97 11.98 -19.94 1.60
C GLY A 97 12.34 -18.51 2.01
N LYS A 98 12.22 -17.53 1.09
CA LYS A 98 12.52 -16.11 1.34
C LYS A 98 11.26 -15.24 1.51
N PHE A 99 10.13 -15.83 1.81
CA PHE A 99 8.90 -15.09 2.09
C PHE A 99 8.89 -14.60 3.55
N PHE A 100 9.10 -13.29 3.76
CA PHE A 100 9.14 -12.67 5.08
C PHE A 100 7.81 -11.97 5.41
N ARG A 101 6.69 -12.67 5.24
CA ARG A 101 5.34 -12.23 5.54
C ARG A 101 4.60 -13.32 6.29
N LEU A 102 3.30 -13.13 6.55
CA LEU A 102 2.48 -14.04 7.34
C LEU A 102 2.27 -15.39 6.64
N ALA A 103 2.46 -16.46 7.37
CA ALA A 103 2.23 -17.84 6.92
C ALA A 103 1.93 -18.71 8.13
N PRO A 104 1.34 -19.91 7.96
CA PRO A 104 1.08 -20.82 9.07
C PRO A 104 2.33 -21.08 9.93
N GLY A 105 2.19 -20.87 11.24
CA GLY A 105 3.27 -21.00 12.21
C GLY A 105 4.38 -19.95 12.12
N ARG A 106 4.25 -18.94 11.26
CA ARG A 106 5.23 -17.85 11.16
C ARG A 106 4.75 -16.60 11.88
N GLU A 107 5.69 -15.97 12.58
CA GLU A 107 5.49 -14.73 13.30
C GLU A 107 5.87 -13.53 12.43
N VAL A 108 5.02 -12.49 12.46
CA VAL A 108 5.28 -11.20 11.82
C VAL A 108 4.95 -10.05 12.78
N ARG A 109 5.52 -8.89 12.49
CA ARG A 109 5.19 -7.65 13.20
C ARG A 109 4.05 -6.93 12.49
N LEU A 110 2.97 -6.68 13.20
CA LEU A 110 2.01 -5.65 12.84
C LEU A 110 2.62 -4.29 13.16
N ARG A 111 2.83 -3.47 12.14
CA ARG A 111 3.58 -2.21 12.30
C ARG A 111 2.98 -1.34 13.39
N TYR A 112 3.81 -0.85 14.30
CA TYR A 112 3.47 -0.11 15.54
C TYR A 112 2.70 -0.89 16.62
N ALA A 113 2.12 -2.04 16.31
CA ALA A 113 1.27 -2.78 17.24
C ALA A 113 2.00 -3.98 17.89
N TYR A 114 1.70 -5.18 17.48
CA TYR A 114 2.14 -6.41 18.12
C TYR A 114 2.85 -7.36 17.16
N LEU A 115 3.50 -8.37 17.72
CA LEU A 115 3.88 -9.56 17.00
C LEU A 115 2.69 -10.53 16.97
N VAL A 116 2.43 -11.12 15.80
CA VAL A 116 1.35 -12.08 15.61
C VAL A 116 1.85 -13.31 14.88
N THR A 117 1.33 -14.49 15.27
CA THR A 117 1.64 -15.78 14.66
C THR A 117 0.38 -16.38 14.08
N CYS A 118 0.40 -16.78 12.82
CA CYS A 118 -0.73 -17.47 12.20
C CYS A 118 -0.89 -18.88 12.77
N THR A 119 -2.10 -19.20 13.23
CA THR A 119 -2.50 -20.51 13.79
C THR A 119 -3.27 -21.35 12.78
N SER A 120 -4.20 -20.75 12.04
CA SER A 120 -5.04 -21.45 11.08
C SER A 120 -5.63 -20.49 10.04
N VAL A 121 -6.33 -21.05 9.06
CA VAL A 121 -7.07 -20.29 8.03
C VAL A 121 -8.49 -20.78 7.93
N VAL A 122 -9.41 -19.89 7.56
CA VAL A 122 -10.79 -20.20 7.23
C VAL A 122 -10.98 -20.03 5.73
N ARG A 123 -11.73 -20.95 5.12
CA ARG A 123 -11.99 -20.96 3.68
C ARG A 123 -13.48 -20.85 3.40
N ASP A 124 -13.79 -20.29 2.26
CA ASP A 124 -15.14 -20.34 1.69
C ASP A 124 -15.43 -21.73 1.04
N ASP A 125 -16.66 -21.91 0.56
CA ASP A 125 -17.09 -23.14 -0.11
C ASP A 125 -16.32 -23.43 -1.41
N SER A 126 -15.67 -22.43 -1.98
CA SER A 126 -14.84 -22.52 -3.18
C SER A 126 -13.37 -22.85 -2.87
N GLY A 127 -13.00 -22.90 -1.58
CA GLY A 127 -11.65 -23.17 -1.09
C GLY A 127 -10.75 -21.94 -1.00
N ASN A 128 -11.26 -20.73 -1.28
CA ASN A 128 -10.48 -19.50 -1.12
C ASN A 128 -10.32 -19.15 0.36
N ILE A 129 -9.16 -18.63 0.73
CA ILE A 129 -8.91 -18.16 2.09
C ILE A 129 -9.62 -16.82 2.28
N ILE A 130 -10.55 -16.77 3.23
CA ILE A 130 -11.34 -15.58 3.56
C ILE A 130 -10.97 -14.98 4.91
N GLU A 131 -10.32 -15.76 5.79
CA GLU A 131 -9.89 -15.31 7.11
C GLU A 131 -8.62 -16.05 7.54
N VAL A 132 -7.72 -15.33 8.19
CA VAL A 132 -6.53 -15.90 8.84
C VAL A 132 -6.66 -15.72 10.33
N ARG A 133 -6.47 -16.79 11.09
CA ARG A 133 -6.48 -16.78 12.55
C ARG A 133 -5.07 -16.67 13.07
N CYS A 134 -4.90 -15.81 14.05
CA CYS A 134 -3.60 -15.54 14.66
C CYS A 134 -3.71 -15.47 16.17
N THR A 135 -2.59 -15.69 16.84
CA THR A 135 -2.38 -15.28 18.23
C THR A 135 -1.40 -14.11 18.26
N TYR A 136 -1.55 -13.19 19.21
CA TYR A 136 -0.60 -12.11 19.43
C TYR A 136 0.24 -12.38 20.69
N ASP A 137 1.42 -11.78 20.73
CA ASP A 137 2.28 -11.72 21.91
C ASP A 137 1.97 -10.42 22.70
N PRO A 138 1.31 -10.52 23.87
CA PRO A 138 0.91 -9.34 24.65
C PRO A 138 2.08 -8.46 25.08
N ASP A 139 3.26 -9.07 25.31
CA ASP A 139 4.46 -8.39 25.77
C ASP A 139 5.19 -7.64 24.64
N SER A 140 4.76 -7.83 23.41
CA SER A 140 5.37 -7.22 22.22
C SER A 140 4.77 -5.87 21.80
N ARG A 141 4.06 -5.17 22.70
CA ARG A 141 3.44 -3.88 22.41
C ARG A 141 4.45 -2.87 21.83
N GLY A 142 4.10 -2.26 20.68
CA GLY A 142 5.03 -1.43 19.89
C GLY A 142 5.85 -2.23 18.88
N GLY A 143 5.66 -3.56 18.79
CA GLY A 143 6.26 -4.42 17.78
C GLY A 143 7.66 -4.95 18.11
N ASN A 144 8.13 -4.81 19.35
CA ASN A 144 9.41 -5.36 19.76
C ASN A 144 9.22 -6.63 20.59
N ALA A 145 10.04 -7.64 20.32
CA ALA A 145 10.04 -8.86 21.10
C ALA A 145 10.81 -8.66 22.41
N PRO A 146 10.21 -8.90 23.61
CA PRO A 146 10.89 -8.70 24.90
C PRO A 146 12.12 -9.59 25.09
N ASP A 147 12.10 -10.77 24.50
CA ASP A 147 13.19 -11.76 24.53
C ASP A 147 14.31 -11.48 23.49
N GLY A 148 14.19 -10.37 22.73
CA GLY A 148 15.19 -9.96 21.74
C GLY A 148 15.21 -10.81 20.47
N ARG A 149 14.21 -11.70 20.25
CA ARG A 149 14.11 -12.47 19.00
C ARG A 149 13.91 -11.53 17.80
N LYS A 150 14.52 -11.88 16.67
CA LYS A 150 14.45 -11.07 15.46
C LYS A 150 13.27 -11.51 14.57
N VAL A 151 12.22 -10.70 14.52
CA VAL A 151 11.11 -10.88 13.59
C VAL A 151 11.38 -10.06 12.32
N LYS A 152 11.59 -10.75 11.19
CA LYS A 152 11.99 -10.13 9.92
C LYS A 152 10.82 -9.49 9.16
N GLY A 153 9.63 -10.06 9.27
CA GLY A 153 8.43 -9.59 8.57
C GLY A 153 7.77 -8.44 9.31
N THR A 154 7.48 -7.34 8.60
CA THR A 154 6.59 -6.27 9.08
C THR A 154 5.53 -6.02 8.04
N ILE A 155 4.26 -6.08 8.44
CA ILE A 155 3.10 -5.83 7.60
C ILE A 155 2.28 -4.66 8.17
N HIS A 156 1.60 -3.93 7.29
CA HIS A 156 0.62 -2.92 7.68
C HIS A 156 -0.77 -3.55 7.79
N TRP A 157 -1.65 -2.86 8.44
CA TRP A 157 -2.98 -3.36 8.79
C TRP A 157 -3.94 -2.21 9.03
N VAL A 158 -5.24 -2.49 9.02
CA VAL A 158 -6.27 -1.57 9.51
C VAL A 158 -7.27 -2.32 10.39
N SER A 159 -7.82 -1.64 11.39
CA SER A 159 -8.85 -2.20 12.26
C SER A 159 -10.14 -2.42 11.50
N ALA A 160 -10.69 -3.64 11.53
CA ALA A 160 -11.92 -3.97 10.82
C ALA A 160 -13.13 -3.17 11.35
N ARG A 161 -13.14 -2.86 12.65
CA ARG A 161 -14.22 -2.10 13.28
C ARG A 161 -14.17 -0.60 12.94
N HIS A 162 -12.98 -0.04 12.75
CA HIS A 162 -12.79 1.41 12.63
C HIS A 162 -12.48 1.87 11.19
N CYS A 163 -12.03 0.95 10.32
CA CYS A 163 -11.70 1.31 8.94
C CYS A 163 -12.90 1.90 8.20
N ARG A 164 -12.58 2.58 7.12
CA ARG A 164 -13.57 3.13 6.17
C ARG A 164 -13.27 2.58 4.78
N ASP A 165 -14.32 2.41 4.00
CA ASP A 165 -14.19 1.99 2.62
C ASP A 165 -13.67 3.14 1.76
N ALA A 166 -12.87 2.80 0.76
CA ALA A 166 -12.36 3.74 -0.21
C ALA A 166 -12.29 3.08 -1.59
N GLU A 167 -12.48 3.87 -2.63
CA GLU A 167 -12.12 3.49 -3.99
C GLU A 167 -10.65 3.85 -4.23
N VAL A 168 -9.89 2.93 -4.81
CA VAL A 168 -8.51 3.19 -5.21
C VAL A 168 -8.34 2.90 -6.69
N ARG A 169 -7.88 3.90 -7.44
CA ARG A 169 -7.57 3.80 -8.86
C ARG A 169 -6.08 3.59 -9.03
N VAL A 170 -5.72 2.46 -9.64
CA VAL A 170 -4.34 2.06 -9.88
C VAL A 170 -4.06 2.16 -11.37
N TYR A 171 -3.28 3.17 -11.75
CA TYR A 171 -2.93 3.38 -13.15
C TYR A 171 -1.68 2.58 -13.54
N GLN A 172 -1.71 2.05 -14.75
CA GLN A 172 -0.63 1.37 -15.44
C GLN A 172 -0.33 2.13 -16.75
N PRO A 173 0.78 1.84 -17.45
CA PRO A 173 1.04 2.44 -18.75
C PRO A 173 -0.15 2.29 -19.70
N LEU A 174 -0.48 3.39 -20.39
CA LEU A 174 -1.63 3.46 -21.29
C LEU A 174 -1.48 2.50 -22.47
N PHE A 175 -0.26 2.27 -22.95
CA PHE A 175 0.03 1.37 -24.06
C PHE A 175 0.65 0.07 -23.55
N ALA A 176 0.29 -1.04 -24.20
CA ALA A 176 0.87 -2.35 -23.90
C ALA A 176 2.34 -2.44 -24.31
N ASP A 177 2.70 -1.78 -25.43
CA ASP A 177 4.08 -1.64 -25.89
C ASP A 177 4.71 -0.36 -25.30
N PRO A 178 5.90 -0.42 -24.70
CA PRO A 178 6.62 0.78 -24.24
C PRO A 178 7.03 1.75 -25.36
N GLU A 179 7.13 1.26 -26.59
CA GLU A 179 7.44 2.05 -27.81
C GLU A 179 6.34 1.87 -28.86
N PRO A 180 5.11 2.37 -28.61
CA PRO A 180 3.98 2.15 -29.50
C PRO A 180 4.24 2.82 -30.85
N LYS A 181 4.07 2.05 -31.91
CA LYS A 181 4.11 2.57 -33.28
C LYS A 181 2.71 3.03 -33.65
N PHE A 182 2.59 4.30 -33.98
CA PHE A 182 1.32 4.87 -34.46
C PHE A 182 1.28 4.81 -35.99
N SER A 183 0.38 4.00 -36.52
CA SER A 183 0.03 3.99 -37.93
C SER A 183 -1.32 4.68 -38.12
N THR A 184 -1.49 5.38 -39.24
CA THR A 184 -2.77 6.06 -39.57
C THR A 184 -3.93 5.09 -39.78
N ASP A 185 -3.63 3.82 -40.03
CA ASP A 185 -4.59 2.76 -40.35
C ASP A 185 -4.91 1.84 -39.17
N GLU A 186 -4.20 1.99 -38.04
CA GLU A 186 -4.45 1.21 -36.83
C GLU A 186 -5.50 1.87 -35.94
N ASN A 187 -6.41 1.05 -35.43
CA ASN A 187 -7.37 1.50 -34.43
C ASN A 187 -6.63 1.70 -33.10
N LEU A 188 -6.68 2.91 -32.55
CA LEU A 188 -6.05 3.24 -31.28
C LEU A 188 -6.43 2.25 -30.15
N ALA A 189 -7.65 1.73 -30.18
CA ALA A 189 -8.13 0.77 -29.18
C ALA A 189 -7.32 -0.52 -29.14
N ASP A 190 -6.71 -0.93 -30.26
CA ASP A 190 -5.98 -2.20 -30.37
C ASP A 190 -4.59 -2.14 -29.71
N ILE A 191 -4.03 -0.95 -29.54
CA ILE A 191 -2.71 -0.72 -28.90
C ILE A 191 -2.81 -0.27 -27.44
N LEU A 192 -4.03 0.04 -26.97
CA LEU A 192 -4.24 0.37 -25.57
C LEU A 192 -4.05 -0.83 -24.65
N ASN A 193 -3.49 -0.57 -23.48
CA ASN A 193 -3.46 -1.55 -22.41
C ASN A 193 -4.84 -1.63 -21.74
N PRO A 194 -5.57 -2.74 -21.86
CA PRO A 194 -6.90 -2.89 -21.26
C PRO A 194 -6.85 -2.84 -19.72
N GLN A 195 -5.67 -3.04 -19.13
CA GLN A 195 -5.42 -2.93 -17.70
C GLN A 195 -4.78 -1.60 -17.30
N SER A 196 -4.87 -0.57 -18.15
CA SER A 196 -4.27 0.74 -17.88
C SER A 196 -4.85 1.45 -16.65
N CYS A 197 -6.05 1.07 -16.23
CA CYS A 197 -6.67 1.55 -14.99
C CYS A 197 -7.39 0.37 -14.31
N GLU A 198 -6.96 0.03 -13.09
CA GLU A 198 -7.66 -0.90 -12.21
C GLU A 198 -8.39 -0.10 -11.14
N ILE A 199 -9.69 -0.34 -10.96
CA ILE A 199 -10.51 0.26 -9.92
C ILE A 199 -10.73 -0.77 -8.82
N ILE A 200 -10.26 -0.46 -7.61
CA ILE A 200 -10.44 -1.26 -6.41
C ILE A 200 -11.49 -0.56 -5.55
N GLU A 201 -12.68 -1.14 -5.46
CA GLU A 201 -13.85 -0.50 -4.81
C GLU A 201 -13.91 -0.74 -3.30
N GLU A 202 -13.27 -1.80 -2.81
CA GLU A 202 -13.40 -2.26 -1.42
C GLU A 202 -12.10 -2.11 -0.61
N ALA A 203 -11.24 -1.16 -0.98
CA ALA A 203 -10.08 -0.86 -0.17
C ALA A 203 -10.49 -0.36 1.22
N LYS A 204 -9.72 -0.74 2.25
CA LYS A 204 -9.96 -0.34 3.64
C LYS A 204 -8.91 0.67 4.06
N MET A 205 -9.33 1.83 4.56
CA MET A 205 -8.42 2.90 5.01
C MET A 205 -8.58 3.17 6.51
N GLU A 206 -7.50 3.64 7.14
CA GLU A 206 -7.55 4.12 8.52
C GLU A 206 -8.44 5.37 8.63
N PRO A 207 -9.09 5.61 9.80
CA PRO A 207 -10.02 6.73 9.98
C PRO A 207 -9.39 8.11 9.77
N ALA A 208 -8.09 8.25 10.01
CA ALA A 208 -7.37 9.52 9.87
C ALA A 208 -7.36 10.06 8.43
N LEU A 209 -7.66 9.23 7.44
CA LEU A 209 -7.75 9.64 6.03
C LEU A 209 -9.11 10.24 5.66
N LEU A 210 -10.13 10.06 6.51
CA LEU A 210 -11.47 10.55 6.23
C LEU A 210 -11.50 12.09 6.19
N GLY A 211 -12.15 12.65 5.17
CA GLY A 211 -12.28 14.10 5.01
C GLY A 211 -11.00 14.80 4.53
N SER A 212 -10.00 14.06 4.10
CA SER A 212 -8.80 14.65 3.49
C SER A 212 -9.18 15.44 2.24
N PRO A 213 -8.61 16.65 2.05
CA PRO A 213 -8.95 17.49 0.91
C PRO A 213 -8.46 16.90 -0.41
N SER A 214 -9.18 17.17 -1.50
CA SER A 214 -8.74 16.79 -2.85
C SER A 214 -7.33 17.31 -3.13
N GLY A 215 -6.50 16.47 -3.74
CA GLY A 215 -5.09 16.73 -4.01
C GLY A 215 -4.15 16.46 -2.83
N ALA A 216 -4.65 16.15 -1.63
CA ALA A 216 -3.79 15.73 -0.53
C ALA A 216 -3.05 14.42 -0.90
N CYS A 217 -1.76 14.37 -0.60
CA CYS A 217 -0.91 13.24 -0.93
C CYS A 217 -0.50 12.47 0.32
N PHE A 218 -0.59 11.15 0.21
CA PHE A 218 -0.21 10.20 1.27
C PHE A 218 0.69 9.11 0.72
N GLN A 219 1.60 8.65 1.55
CA GLN A 219 2.22 7.36 1.31
C GLN A 219 1.41 6.29 2.02
N PHE A 220 0.70 5.44 1.28
CA PHE A 220 0.20 4.21 1.87
C PHE A 220 1.37 3.27 2.11
N GLU A 221 1.61 2.98 3.39
CA GLU A 221 2.81 2.27 3.83
C GLU A 221 2.97 0.96 3.08
N ARG A 222 4.17 0.72 2.52
CA ARG A 222 4.55 -0.44 1.70
C ARG A 222 3.92 -0.54 0.31
N LEU A 223 2.93 0.30 -0.03
CA LEU A 223 2.19 0.24 -1.30
C LEU A 223 2.64 1.27 -2.33
N GLY A 224 2.66 2.54 -1.98
CA GLY A 224 2.96 3.62 -2.92
C GLY A 224 2.55 4.97 -2.41
N TYR A 225 2.57 5.94 -3.33
CA TYR A 225 2.05 7.29 -3.09
C TYR A 225 0.72 7.46 -3.78
N PHE A 226 -0.21 8.03 -3.05
CA PHE A 226 -1.60 8.20 -3.49
C PHE A 226 -2.04 9.63 -3.22
N ASN A 227 -2.88 10.14 -4.09
CA ASN A 227 -3.53 11.43 -3.88
C ASN A 227 -5.05 11.28 -3.84
N VAL A 228 -5.68 12.13 -3.04
CA VAL A 228 -7.14 12.21 -2.96
C VAL A 228 -7.68 12.78 -4.28
N ASP A 229 -8.56 12.03 -4.95
CA ASP A 229 -9.18 12.45 -6.20
C ASP A 229 -10.23 13.54 -5.97
N GLN A 230 -10.47 14.36 -7.00
CA GLN A 230 -11.54 15.37 -6.98
C GLN A 230 -12.94 14.78 -6.95
N ASP A 231 -13.10 13.50 -7.36
CA ASP A 231 -14.35 12.76 -7.29
C ASP A 231 -14.71 12.33 -5.86
N SER A 232 -13.80 12.58 -4.89
CA SER A 232 -14.08 12.26 -3.49
C SER A 232 -15.23 13.08 -2.95
N SER A 233 -16.08 12.41 -2.16
CA SER A 233 -17.19 13.02 -1.42
C SER A 233 -17.13 12.61 0.06
N VAL A 234 -18.05 13.14 0.85
CA VAL A 234 -18.20 12.75 2.28
C VAL A 234 -18.54 11.25 2.41
N GLU A 235 -19.27 10.70 1.43
CA GLU A 235 -19.74 9.32 1.43
C GLU A 235 -18.72 8.35 0.80
N LYS A 236 -17.88 8.85 -0.11
CA LYS A 236 -16.95 8.03 -0.88
C LYS A 236 -15.61 8.72 -1.05
N THR A 237 -14.59 8.21 -0.39
CA THR A 237 -13.22 8.67 -0.61
C THR A 237 -12.60 7.92 -1.78
N VAL A 238 -12.01 8.66 -2.71
CA VAL A 238 -11.34 8.13 -3.91
C VAL A 238 -9.88 8.52 -3.90
N PHE A 239 -9.01 7.54 -4.09
CA PHE A 239 -7.56 7.75 -4.20
C PHE A 239 -7.04 7.32 -5.56
N ASN A 240 -6.12 8.10 -6.11
CA ASN A 240 -5.34 7.74 -7.28
C ASN A 240 -3.92 7.35 -6.89
N ARG A 241 -3.43 6.20 -7.34
CA ARG A 241 -2.02 5.87 -7.18
C ARG A 241 -1.19 6.75 -8.10
N THR A 242 -0.38 7.63 -7.50
CA THR A 242 0.53 8.52 -8.23
C THR A 242 1.77 7.77 -8.70
N VAL A 243 2.43 7.04 -7.81
CA VAL A 243 3.61 6.24 -8.12
C VAL A 243 3.80 5.12 -7.09
N ALA A 244 4.31 3.97 -7.53
CA ALA A 244 4.69 2.87 -6.65
C ALA A 244 5.96 3.21 -5.85
N LEU A 245 6.17 2.56 -4.69
CA LEU A 245 7.39 2.75 -3.87
C LEU A 245 8.68 2.32 -4.58
N ARG A 246 8.59 1.35 -5.48
CA ARG A 246 9.72 0.84 -6.25
C ARG A 246 9.39 0.87 -7.72
N ASP A 247 10.40 1.08 -8.54
CA ASP A 247 10.26 0.96 -9.98
C ASP A 247 9.81 -0.48 -10.34
N THR A 248 8.57 -0.59 -10.79
CA THR A 248 7.99 -1.87 -11.21
C THR A 248 8.47 -2.26 -12.60
N TRP A 249 8.91 -1.29 -13.44
CA TRP A 249 9.44 -1.53 -14.78
C TRP A 249 10.78 -2.21 -14.79
N ALA A 250 11.67 -1.91 -13.84
CA ALA A 250 12.95 -2.60 -13.71
C ALA A 250 12.78 -4.11 -13.46
N ARG A 251 11.62 -4.55 -12.94
CA ARG A 251 11.29 -5.97 -12.76
C ARG A 251 10.79 -6.67 -14.02
N VAL A 252 10.18 -5.94 -14.94
CA VAL A 252 9.64 -6.49 -16.20
C VAL A 252 10.76 -6.67 -17.23
N LYS A 253 11.74 -5.76 -17.26
CA LYS A 253 12.93 -5.87 -18.14
C LYS A 253 13.95 -6.96 -17.71
N GLY A 254 13.84 -7.48 -16.49
CA GLY A 254 14.76 -8.49 -15.92
C GLY A 254 14.25 -9.94 -15.96
N LYS A 255 13.19 -10.20 -16.73
CA LYS A 255 12.67 -11.54 -17.04
C LYS A 255 12.74 -11.75 -18.58
#